data_26b61159422936c6175797befd9a121d
#
_entry.id   26b61159422936c6175797befd9a121d
#
_cell.length_a   1.000
_cell.length_b   1.000
_cell.length_c   1.000
_cell.angle_alpha   90.00
_cell.angle_beta   90.00
_cell.angle_gamma   90.00
#
_symmetry.space_group_name_H-M   'P 1'
#
loop_
_entity.id
_entity.type
_entity.pdbx_description
1 polymer ?
#
loop_
_entity_poly.entity_id
_entity_poly.type
_entity_poly.pdbx_seq_one_letter_code
_entity_poly.pdbx_strand_id
1 'polypeptide(L)' 'MMKHWELEHNDKHMRIQWNEAATFNFQMPIGGRWVDYHCFTCYGIDTEQEALEHAHEVLTEMEPA' A
#
# COMPACT_ATOMS: atom_id res chain seq x y z
N MET A 1 14.19 -5.00 -7.24
CA MET A 1 13.22 -6.09 -7.10
C MET A 1 11.94 -5.58 -6.47
N MET A 2 10.81 -5.80 -7.12
CA MET A 2 9.54 -5.37 -6.59
C MET A 2 9.01 -6.37 -5.57
N LYS A 3 8.42 -5.86 -4.50
CA LYS A 3 7.76 -6.69 -3.50
C LYS A 3 6.31 -6.29 -3.37
N HIS A 4 5.47 -7.24 -3.04
CA HIS A 4 4.05 -7.00 -2.86
C HIS A 4 3.62 -7.56 -1.51
N TRP A 5 2.81 -6.80 -0.78
CA TRP A 5 2.25 -7.26 0.49
C TRP A 5 0.77 -6.93 0.50
N GLU A 6 -0.05 -7.92 0.86
CA GLU A 6 -1.50 -7.74 0.92
C GLU A 6 -1.92 -7.23 2.29
N LEU A 7 -2.98 -6.45 2.32
CA LEU A 7 -3.53 -5.92 3.55
C LEU A 7 -5.03 -5.71 3.42
N GLU A 8 -5.68 -5.58 4.56
CA GLU A 8 -7.08 -5.20 4.62
C GLU A 8 -7.21 -3.94 5.46
N HIS A 9 -8.01 -3.01 4.98
CA HIS A 9 -8.26 -1.75 5.67
C HIS A 9 -9.74 -1.40 5.50
N ASN A 10 -10.46 -1.29 6.63
CA ASN A 10 -11.91 -1.02 6.62
C ASN A 10 -12.67 -1.99 5.72
N ASP A 11 -12.39 -3.29 5.88
CA ASP A 11 -13.01 -4.38 5.12
C ASP A 11 -12.70 -4.38 3.63
N LYS A 12 -11.76 -3.56 3.20
CA LYS A 12 -11.32 -3.55 1.81
C LYS A 12 -10.01 -4.30 1.68
N HIS A 13 -9.97 -5.25 0.76
CA HIS A 13 -8.76 -5.99 0.46
C HIS A 13 -7.95 -5.24 -0.58
N MET A 14 -6.65 -5.07 -0.34
CA MET A 14 -5.77 -4.41 -1.29
C MET A 14 -4.34 -4.90 -1.05
N ARG A 15 -3.41 -4.41 -1.83
CA ARG A 15 -2.00 -4.69 -1.60
C ARG A 15 -1.18 -3.44 -1.86
N ILE A 16 0.05 -3.44 -1.33
CA ILE A 16 1.01 -2.39 -1.66
C ILE A 16 2.14 -3.03 -2.45
N GLN A 17 2.66 -2.28 -3.40
CA GLN A 17 3.80 -2.68 -4.21
C GLN A 17 4.97 -1.75 -3.87
N TRP A 18 6.08 -2.33 -3.48
CA TRP A 18 7.29 -1.56 -3.16
C TRP A 18 8.23 -1.59 -4.37
N ASN A 19 8.59 -0.43 -4.86
CA ASN A 19 9.44 -0.27 -6.05
C ASN A 19 10.88 0.09 -5.70
N GLU A 20 11.44 -0.61 -4.73
CA GLU A 20 12.85 -0.52 -4.32
C GLU A 20 13.35 0.82 -3.78
N ALA A 21 12.93 1.93 -4.31
CA ALA A 21 13.32 3.23 -3.76
C ALA A 21 12.49 3.48 -2.50
N ALA A 22 11.85 4.61 -2.41
CA ALA A 22 10.99 4.88 -1.27
C ALA A 22 9.54 4.99 -1.71
N THR A 23 9.22 4.47 -2.88
CA THR A 23 7.91 4.63 -3.50
C THR A 23 7.07 3.36 -3.34
N PHE A 24 5.84 3.54 -2.90
CA PHE A 24 4.88 2.48 -2.71
C PHE A 24 3.61 2.80 -3.47
N ASN A 25 3.03 1.80 -4.10
CA ASN A 25 1.76 1.95 -4.81
C ASN A 25 0.70 1.10 -4.12
N PHE A 26 -0.45 1.70 -3.86
CA PHE A 26 -1.62 0.94 -3.44
C PHE A 26 -2.27 0.34 -4.68
N GLN A 27 -2.65 -0.92 -4.61
CA GLN A 27 -3.33 -1.61 -5.70
C GLN A 27 -4.58 -2.28 -5.18
N MET A 28 -5.63 -2.23 -5.98
CA MET A 28 -6.91 -2.85 -5.64
C MET A 28 -7.24 -3.95 -6.65
N PRO A 29 -7.87 -5.05 -6.20
CA PRO A 29 -8.29 -6.10 -7.13
C PRO A 29 -9.58 -5.69 -7.84
N ILE A 30 -9.49 -5.51 -9.14
CA ILE A 30 -10.63 -5.15 -9.97
C ILE A 30 -10.63 -6.06 -11.20
N GLY A 31 -11.71 -6.83 -11.36
CA GLY A 31 -11.85 -7.70 -12.51
C GLY A 31 -10.76 -8.75 -12.64
N GLY A 32 -10.28 -9.28 -11.51
CA GLY A 32 -9.25 -10.31 -11.51
C GLY A 32 -7.83 -9.81 -11.72
N ARG A 33 -7.63 -8.51 -11.65
CA ARG A 33 -6.30 -7.91 -11.83
C ARG A 33 -6.07 -6.84 -10.78
N TRP A 34 -4.80 -6.57 -10.51
CA TRP A 34 -4.42 -5.52 -9.57
C TRP A 34 -4.29 -4.20 -10.33
N VAL A 35 -4.99 -3.18 -9.85
CA VAL A 35 -5.01 -1.87 -10.50
C VAL A 35 -4.43 -0.83 -9.54
N ASP A 36 -3.53 0.01 -10.03
CA ASP A 36 -2.94 1.07 -9.24
C ASP A 36 -4.02 2.05 -8.79
N TYR A 37 -3.97 2.39 -7.50
CA TYR A 37 -4.99 3.22 -6.87
C TYR A 37 -4.40 4.54 -6.39
N HIS A 38 -3.25 4.49 -5.71
CA HIS A 38 -2.63 5.67 -5.12
C HIS A 38 -1.18 5.32 -4.81
N CYS A 39 -0.32 6.30 -4.80
CA CYS A 39 1.07 6.06 -4.43
C CYS A 39 1.47 6.94 -3.26
N PHE A 40 2.45 6.48 -2.49
CA PHE A 40 3.02 7.28 -1.42
C PHE A 40 4.52 7.04 -1.34
N THR A 41 5.22 7.99 -0.73
CA THR A 41 6.66 7.90 -0.55
C THR A 41 6.98 7.90 0.94
N CYS A 42 7.81 6.94 1.35
CA CYS A 42 8.24 6.87 2.74
C CYS A 42 9.66 6.32 2.80
N TYR A 43 10.54 7.05 3.43
CA TYR A 43 11.93 6.63 3.56
C TYR A 43 12.15 5.86 4.86
N GLY A 44 13.16 4.99 4.86
CA GLY A 44 13.54 4.27 6.07
C GLY A 44 12.71 3.04 6.38
N ILE A 45 11.94 2.56 5.44
CA ILE A 45 11.16 1.33 5.62
C ILE A 45 12.01 0.13 5.22
N ASP A 46 12.24 -0.77 6.16
CA ASP A 46 13.06 -1.96 5.93
C ASP A 46 12.26 -3.27 6.03
N THR A 47 11.10 -3.25 6.66
CA THR A 47 10.33 -4.47 6.91
C THR A 47 8.91 -4.34 6.39
N GLU A 48 8.28 -5.50 6.17
CA GLU A 48 6.88 -5.57 5.78
C GLU A 48 5.98 -4.89 6.82
N GLN A 49 6.28 -5.13 8.10
CA GLN A 49 5.47 -4.56 9.18
C GLN A 49 5.47 -3.03 9.12
N GLU A 50 6.64 -2.43 8.95
CA GLU A 50 6.75 -0.98 8.85
C GLU A 50 5.99 -0.45 7.63
N ALA A 51 6.11 -1.15 6.51
CA ALA A 51 5.42 -0.75 5.29
C ALA A 51 3.91 -0.79 5.47
N LEU A 52 3.39 -1.85 6.09
CA LEU A 52 1.95 -1.99 6.32
C LEU A 52 1.43 -0.96 7.33
N GLU A 53 2.20 -0.65 8.36
CA GLU A 53 1.81 0.39 9.32
C GLU A 53 1.68 1.75 8.64
N HIS A 54 2.64 2.09 7.79
CA HIS A 54 2.58 3.34 7.02
C HIS A 54 1.41 3.34 6.05
N ALA A 55 1.17 2.19 5.41
CA ALA A 55 0.04 2.08 4.49
C ALA A 55 -1.28 2.38 5.21
N HIS A 56 -1.48 1.83 6.40
CA HIS A 56 -2.68 2.08 7.18
C HIS A 56 -2.81 3.56 7.57
N GLU A 57 -1.70 4.20 7.93
CA GLU A 57 -1.71 5.63 8.24
C GLU A 57 -2.14 6.47 7.05
N VAL A 58 -1.56 6.18 5.88
CA VAL A 58 -1.89 6.92 4.66
C VAL A 58 -3.37 6.72 4.30
N LEU A 59 -3.85 5.49 4.38
CA LEU A 59 -5.25 5.21 4.07
C LEU A 59 -6.20 5.92 5.04
N THR A 60 -5.83 5.98 6.30
CA THR A 60 -6.64 6.68 7.30
C THR A 60 -6.71 8.18 7.00
N GLU A 61 -5.59 8.77 6.60
CA GLU A 61 -5.55 10.18 6.24
C GLU A 61 -6.36 10.49 4.97
N MET A 62 -6.47 9.53 4.07
CA MET A 62 -7.23 9.70 2.83
C MET A 62 -8.73 9.57 3.02
N GLU A 63 -9.17 8.99 4.13
CA GLU A 63 -10.60 8.82 4.38
C GLU A 63 -11.27 10.15 4.70
N PRO A 64 -12.46 10.40 4.15
CA PRO A 64 -13.20 11.59 4.51
C PRO A 64 -13.62 11.53 5.98
N ALA A 65 -13.56 12.66 6.65
CA ALA A 65 -13.92 12.74 8.05
C ALA A 65 -15.41 12.51 8.28
#